data_aef31d69ad7cff7efae7ba1e2feafc34
#
_entry.id   aef31d69ad7cff7efae7ba1e2feafc34
#
_cell.length_a   1.000
_cell.length_b   1.000
_cell.length_c   1.000
_cell.angle_alpha   90.00
_cell.angle_beta   90.00
_cell.angle_gamma   90.00
#
_symmetry.space_group_name_H-M   'P 1'
#
loop_
_entity.id
_entity.type
_entity.pdbx_description
1 polymer ?
#
loop_
_entity_poly.entity_id
_entity_poly.type
_entity_poly.pdbx_seq_one_letter_code
_entity_poly.pdbx_strand_id
1 'polypeptide(L)'
;MQKLRPCVSSQTPLVRFNMSYEEITQKYGALGQTIELNHLVEGEDYEFTAGGVTRMVFPMLKRMLGEGIVDNPHWVSLNPMGPKSVKVDGITLNHVRLGNERMKGYGYAKETMWKALHGIQREQEPVDSLLWQDEFVDYTFYNRLCSELVTKLDKETDFDLFYIHDFQQLPMAHMLHTLKPKVFRWHIPFDESLVPETWRQSLASYFNEYDVIIVSCKKYLESLKRFGYTGKACYIYPYIDQDIYERPSESEIEGFNQKFGIQEDDRILLVVARLDPMKGQDRAIKGFAQMARNFPNLKLVVVGNGSFSSSKQGIGLSKAERWLSQLRELVRRLGVEDCVVFAGHLTHAELQAAYERCELTVLPSVLEGFGLVVIESWLYKKPTIVSSMAGVADLIKHGENGLLFNPNDPDDLADKLSAALSNQNLASALGENGYIVSRQCSLGRGVKSEAQLMLDLVGPSGG
;
A
#
# COMPACT_ATOMS: atom_id res chain seq x y z
N MET A 1 -10.36 -30.73 5.53
CA MET A 1 -10.61 -29.87 4.36
C MET A 1 -9.44 -29.98 3.42
N GLN A 2 -9.68 -29.98 2.10
CA GLN A 2 -8.59 -29.88 1.13
C GLN A 2 -7.94 -28.52 1.29
N LYS A 3 -6.60 -28.50 1.36
CA LYS A 3 -5.83 -27.25 1.41
C LYS A 3 -5.72 -26.69 0.01
N LEU A 4 -5.86 -25.38 -0.13
CA LEU A 4 -5.68 -24.69 -1.41
C LEU A 4 -4.20 -24.50 -1.73
N ARG A 5 -3.84 -24.61 -3.00
CA ARG A 5 -2.51 -24.29 -3.54
C ARG A 5 -2.61 -23.02 -4.39
N PRO A 6 -2.49 -21.83 -3.79
CA PRO A 6 -2.60 -20.58 -4.53
C PRO A 6 -1.28 -20.20 -5.20
N CYS A 7 -1.38 -19.60 -6.39
CA CYS A 7 -0.29 -18.84 -6.98
C CYS A 7 -0.63 -17.35 -6.92
N VAL A 8 0.09 -16.60 -6.10
CA VAL A 8 -0.01 -15.15 -6.00
C VAL A 8 0.88 -14.51 -7.05
N SER A 9 0.44 -13.41 -7.65
CA SER A 9 1.27 -12.59 -8.54
C SER A 9 1.13 -11.12 -8.22
N SER A 10 2.26 -10.42 -8.05
CA SER A 10 2.32 -8.97 -7.84
C SER A 10 3.58 -8.39 -8.48
N GLN A 11 3.53 -7.12 -8.87
CA GLN A 11 4.73 -6.47 -9.41
C GLN A 11 5.81 -6.28 -8.32
N THR A 12 5.41 -5.89 -7.12
CA THR A 12 6.33 -5.66 -6.02
C THR A 12 6.77 -6.99 -5.42
N PRO A 13 8.08 -7.30 -5.39
CA PRO A 13 8.57 -8.52 -4.75
C PRO A 13 8.49 -8.41 -3.24
N LEU A 14 8.37 -9.53 -2.54
CA LEU A 14 8.45 -9.57 -1.07
C LEU A 14 9.84 -9.17 -0.59
N VAL A 15 10.86 -9.65 -1.28
CA VAL A 15 12.27 -9.34 -0.97
C VAL A 15 12.95 -8.73 -2.19
N ARG A 16 13.89 -7.82 -1.96
CA ARG A 16 14.82 -7.29 -2.96
C ARG A 16 16.21 -7.76 -2.65
N PHE A 17 16.90 -8.22 -3.68
CA PHE A 17 18.29 -8.63 -3.54
C PHE A 17 19.21 -7.45 -3.81
N ASN A 18 20.25 -7.32 -2.99
CA ASN A 18 21.33 -6.37 -3.15
C ASN A 18 22.47 -6.95 -4.00
N MET A 19 22.45 -8.26 -4.23
CA MET A 19 23.44 -9.05 -4.95
C MET A 19 22.81 -9.84 -6.10
N SER A 20 23.60 -10.07 -7.16
CA SER A 20 23.25 -10.99 -8.22
C SER A 20 23.29 -12.45 -7.75
N TYR A 21 22.70 -13.37 -8.53
CA TYR A 21 22.79 -14.81 -8.22
C TYR A 21 24.24 -15.31 -8.23
N GLU A 22 25.07 -14.79 -9.12
CA GLU A 22 26.49 -15.13 -9.26
C GLU A 22 27.27 -14.70 -8.01
N GLU A 23 27.05 -13.50 -7.51
CA GLU A 23 27.70 -12.99 -6.27
C GLU A 23 27.25 -13.81 -5.06
N ILE A 24 25.96 -14.15 -4.95
CA ILE A 24 25.45 -15.02 -3.89
C ILE A 24 26.14 -16.41 -3.96
N THR A 25 26.28 -16.98 -5.16
CA THR A 25 26.92 -18.28 -5.34
C THR A 25 28.43 -18.22 -5.00
N GLN A 26 29.10 -17.11 -5.28
CA GLN A 26 30.50 -16.91 -4.89
C GLN A 26 30.65 -16.82 -3.36
N LYS A 27 29.71 -16.15 -2.69
CA LYS A 27 29.74 -15.94 -1.24
C LYS A 27 29.41 -17.22 -0.44
N TYR A 28 28.41 -17.97 -0.89
CA TYR A 28 27.85 -19.10 -0.12
C TYR A 28 28.09 -20.48 -0.74
N GLY A 29 28.73 -20.54 -1.92
CA GLY A 29 28.87 -21.78 -2.67
C GLY A 29 27.64 -22.14 -3.50
N ALA A 30 27.63 -23.36 -4.05
CA ALA A 30 26.51 -23.84 -4.89
C ALA A 30 25.26 -24.05 -4.03
N LEU A 31 24.34 -23.12 -4.07
CA LEU A 31 23.02 -23.26 -3.50
C LEU A 31 22.08 -23.92 -4.52
N GLY A 32 21.12 -24.71 -4.06
CA GLY A 32 20.17 -25.43 -4.94
C GLY A 32 19.35 -24.50 -5.85
N GLN A 33 18.46 -25.06 -6.67
CA GLN A 33 17.61 -24.27 -7.57
C GLN A 33 16.67 -23.30 -6.82
N THR A 34 16.21 -23.67 -5.63
CA THR A 34 15.47 -22.83 -4.69
C THR A 34 16.29 -22.65 -3.44
N ILE A 35 16.56 -21.39 -3.07
CA ILE A 35 17.39 -21.04 -1.92
C ILE A 35 16.46 -20.75 -0.74
N GLU A 36 16.70 -21.37 0.41
CA GLU A 36 16.05 -20.97 1.65
C GLU A 36 16.59 -19.58 2.07
N LEU A 37 15.68 -18.60 2.27
CA LEU A 37 16.08 -17.21 2.51
C LEU A 37 16.89 -17.02 3.80
N ASN A 38 16.71 -17.90 4.79
CA ASN A 38 17.48 -17.91 6.03
C ASN A 38 18.97 -18.30 5.86
N HIS A 39 19.39 -18.74 4.68
CA HIS A 39 20.80 -18.92 4.34
C HIS A 39 21.50 -17.62 3.93
N LEU A 40 20.72 -16.55 3.76
CA LEU A 40 21.18 -15.23 3.35
C LEU A 40 21.02 -14.22 4.51
N VAL A 41 21.75 -13.11 4.46
CA VAL A 41 21.76 -12.10 5.52
C VAL A 41 20.89 -10.92 5.12
N GLU A 42 19.86 -10.63 5.92
CA GLU A 42 19.02 -9.43 5.75
C GLU A 42 19.84 -8.16 6.00
N GLY A 43 19.61 -7.13 5.19
CA GLY A 43 20.35 -5.87 5.21
C GLY A 43 21.64 -5.91 4.40
N GLU A 44 22.23 -7.08 4.14
CA GLU A 44 23.44 -7.28 3.34
C GLU A 44 23.09 -7.87 1.96
N ASP A 45 22.50 -9.04 1.90
CA ASP A 45 22.22 -9.77 0.66
C ASP A 45 20.85 -9.41 0.08
N TYR A 46 19.90 -9.13 0.96
CA TYR A 46 18.53 -8.76 0.61
C TYR A 46 17.89 -7.85 1.65
N GLU A 47 16.78 -7.24 1.28
CA GLU A 47 15.91 -6.47 2.15
C GLU A 47 14.45 -6.85 1.93
N PHE A 48 13.63 -6.90 2.99
CA PHE A 48 12.18 -6.99 2.84
C PHE A 48 11.61 -5.67 2.28
N THR A 49 10.65 -5.77 1.35
CA THR A 49 10.01 -4.60 0.79
C THR A 49 8.85 -4.14 1.66
N ALA A 50 8.81 -2.86 1.96
CA ALA A 50 7.76 -2.23 2.78
C ALA A 50 6.53 -1.78 1.97
N GLY A 51 6.24 -2.41 0.82
CA GLY A 51 5.09 -2.05 -0.03
C GLY A 51 3.75 -2.43 0.61
N GLY A 52 2.67 -1.68 0.31
CA GLY A 52 1.34 -1.98 0.84
C GLY A 52 0.85 -3.40 0.50
N VAL A 53 1.12 -3.88 -0.72
CA VAL A 53 0.76 -5.25 -1.15
C VAL A 53 1.52 -6.29 -0.33
N THR A 54 2.83 -6.13 -0.17
CA THR A 54 3.67 -7.10 0.55
C THR A 54 3.33 -7.16 2.04
N ARG A 55 3.05 -6.02 2.66
CA ARG A 55 2.64 -5.92 4.08
C ARG A 55 1.29 -6.57 4.36
N MET A 56 0.47 -6.78 3.35
CA MET A 56 -0.83 -7.45 3.48
C MET A 56 -0.76 -8.92 3.07
N VAL A 57 -0.19 -9.21 1.89
CA VAL A 57 -0.20 -10.56 1.29
C VAL A 57 0.68 -11.54 2.05
N PHE A 58 1.86 -11.10 2.51
CA PHE A 58 2.78 -11.99 3.22
C PHE A 58 2.20 -12.48 4.56
N PRO A 59 1.73 -11.61 5.47
CA PRO A 59 1.06 -12.07 6.69
C PRO A 59 -0.19 -12.92 6.42
N MET A 60 -0.95 -12.59 5.36
CA MET A 60 -2.10 -13.38 4.95
C MET A 60 -1.69 -14.82 4.61
N LEU A 61 -0.71 -15.02 3.73
CA LEU A 61 -0.26 -16.35 3.33
C LEU A 61 0.33 -17.12 4.52
N LYS A 62 1.13 -16.47 5.38
CA LYS A 62 1.66 -17.08 6.60
C LYS A 62 0.52 -17.58 7.51
N ARG A 63 -0.49 -16.74 7.71
CA ARG A 63 -1.63 -17.10 8.54
C ARG A 63 -2.43 -18.25 7.94
N MET A 64 -2.70 -18.22 6.63
CA MET A 64 -3.39 -19.30 5.92
C MET A 64 -2.61 -20.61 5.97
N LEU A 65 -1.27 -20.57 5.87
CA LEU A 65 -0.39 -21.74 6.05
C LEU A 65 -0.50 -22.29 7.48
N GLY A 66 -0.37 -21.43 8.48
CA GLY A 66 -0.45 -21.80 9.90
C GLY A 66 -1.81 -22.40 10.30
N GLU A 67 -2.89 -21.91 9.72
CA GLU A 67 -4.25 -22.40 9.91
C GLU A 67 -4.59 -23.65 9.03
N GLY A 68 -3.65 -24.06 8.16
CA GLY A 68 -3.84 -25.22 7.28
C GLY A 68 -4.86 -25.02 6.16
N ILE A 69 -5.15 -23.77 5.81
CA ILE A 69 -6.06 -23.37 4.71
C ILE A 69 -5.36 -23.52 3.37
N VAL A 70 -4.08 -23.14 3.30
CA VAL A 70 -3.27 -23.26 2.08
C VAL A 70 -2.10 -24.23 2.29
N ASP A 71 -1.59 -24.74 1.18
CA ASP A 71 -0.39 -25.58 1.12
C ASP A 71 0.46 -25.14 -0.07
N ASN A 72 1.77 -25.16 0.11
CA ASN A 72 2.76 -24.80 -0.92
C ASN A 72 2.39 -23.55 -1.75
N PRO A 73 2.11 -22.39 -1.15
CA PRO A 73 1.79 -21.19 -1.89
C PRO A 73 3.02 -20.66 -2.64
N HIS A 74 2.81 -20.26 -3.89
CA HIS A 74 3.83 -19.60 -4.69
C HIS A 74 3.51 -18.12 -4.86
N TRP A 75 4.56 -17.30 -4.97
CA TRP A 75 4.43 -15.87 -5.24
C TRP A 75 5.36 -15.45 -6.39
N VAL A 76 4.78 -15.01 -7.49
CA VAL A 76 5.50 -14.52 -8.68
C VAL A 76 5.61 -13.00 -8.63
N SER A 77 6.81 -12.46 -8.83
CA SER A 77 7.04 -11.01 -8.77
C SER A 77 8.22 -10.55 -9.65
N LEU A 78 8.28 -9.24 -9.91
CA LEU A 78 9.39 -8.63 -10.63
C LEU A 78 10.59 -8.44 -9.70
N ASN A 79 11.69 -9.14 -10.00
CA ASN A 79 12.95 -8.91 -9.29
C ASN A 79 14.12 -8.94 -10.29
N PRO A 80 14.79 -7.81 -10.53
CA PRO A 80 15.84 -7.75 -11.54
C PRO A 80 17.13 -8.47 -11.15
N MET A 81 17.34 -8.68 -9.85
CA MET A 81 18.56 -9.27 -9.28
C MET A 81 18.23 -10.52 -8.44
N GLY A 82 19.28 -11.21 -8.02
CA GLY A 82 19.20 -12.34 -7.09
C GLY A 82 18.77 -13.67 -7.74
N PRO A 83 18.41 -14.67 -6.93
CA PRO A 83 18.00 -15.98 -7.37
C PRO A 83 16.67 -15.97 -8.14
N LYS A 84 16.45 -16.97 -9.01
CA LYS A 84 15.16 -17.14 -9.71
C LYS A 84 14.05 -17.61 -8.78
N SER A 85 14.39 -18.38 -7.75
CA SER A 85 13.46 -18.88 -6.75
C SER A 85 14.10 -18.89 -5.37
N VAL A 86 13.35 -18.44 -4.37
CA VAL A 86 13.73 -18.50 -2.95
C VAL A 86 12.52 -18.94 -2.12
N LYS A 87 12.77 -19.52 -0.96
CA LYS A 87 11.72 -19.93 -0.04
C LYS A 87 11.85 -19.19 1.29
N VAL A 88 10.73 -18.68 1.79
CA VAL A 88 10.63 -18.00 3.07
C VAL A 88 9.34 -18.39 3.77
N ASP A 89 9.42 -18.84 5.01
CA ASP A 89 8.27 -19.20 5.86
C ASP A 89 7.25 -20.13 5.16
N GLY A 90 7.74 -21.07 4.34
CA GLY A 90 6.89 -22.02 3.59
C GLY A 90 6.32 -21.47 2.29
N ILE A 91 6.59 -20.22 1.93
CA ILE A 91 6.15 -19.58 0.69
C ILE A 91 7.29 -19.61 -0.33
N THR A 92 7.02 -20.06 -1.56
CA THR A 92 8.02 -20.08 -2.65
C THR A 92 7.89 -18.81 -3.48
N LEU A 93 8.90 -17.93 -3.42
CA LEU A 93 8.99 -16.71 -4.22
C LEU A 93 9.66 -17.03 -5.55
N ASN A 94 9.04 -16.65 -6.66
CA ASN A 94 9.55 -16.85 -8.01
C ASN A 94 9.70 -15.50 -8.71
N HIS A 95 10.84 -15.28 -9.35
CA HIS A 95 11.20 -13.96 -9.86
C HIS A 95 11.21 -13.91 -11.39
N VAL A 96 10.45 -12.95 -11.92
CA VAL A 96 10.50 -12.55 -13.32
C VAL A 96 11.57 -11.47 -13.49
N ARG A 97 12.33 -11.55 -14.57
CA ARG A 97 13.34 -10.55 -14.93
C ARG A 97 12.93 -9.88 -16.23
N LEU A 98 12.98 -8.57 -16.23
CA LEU A 98 12.78 -7.74 -17.42
C LEU A 98 14.11 -7.09 -17.79
N GLY A 99 14.51 -7.18 -19.08
CA GLY A 99 15.74 -6.58 -19.55
C GLY A 99 15.73 -5.04 -19.40
N ASN A 100 16.89 -4.44 -19.25
CA ASN A 100 17.04 -3.01 -18.92
C ASN A 100 16.33 -2.07 -19.91
N GLU A 101 16.32 -2.39 -21.20
CA GLU A 101 15.63 -1.58 -22.23
C GLU A 101 14.12 -1.60 -22.01
N ARG A 102 13.54 -2.80 -21.87
CA ARG A 102 12.10 -2.98 -21.62
C ARG A 102 11.68 -2.48 -20.23
N MET A 103 12.59 -2.48 -19.25
CA MET A 103 12.31 -1.93 -17.92
C MET A 103 12.01 -0.42 -17.97
N LYS A 104 12.64 0.33 -18.88
CA LYS A 104 12.38 1.76 -19.07
C LYS A 104 10.97 2.00 -19.62
N GLY A 105 10.61 1.30 -20.70
CA GLY A 105 9.28 1.41 -21.30
C GLY A 105 8.18 0.95 -20.36
N TYR A 106 8.36 -0.20 -19.68
CA TYR A 106 7.47 -0.66 -18.63
C TYR A 106 7.28 0.37 -17.51
N GLY A 107 8.39 0.97 -17.05
CA GLY A 107 8.37 2.00 -16.00
C GLY A 107 7.58 3.24 -16.42
N TYR A 108 7.75 3.69 -17.66
CA TYR A 108 7.01 4.81 -18.24
C TYR A 108 5.52 4.51 -18.33
N ALA A 109 5.14 3.37 -18.94
CA ALA A 109 3.74 2.97 -19.08
C ALA A 109 3.05 2.84 -17.71
N LYS A 110 3.69 2.17 -16.75
CA LYS A 110 3.19 2.03 -15.37
C LYS A 110 2.98 3.38 -14.71
N GLU A 111 3.93 4.32 -14.83
CA GLU A 111 3.82 5.64 -14.22
C GLU A 111 2.71 6.47 -14.88
N THR A 112 2.58 6.40 -16.19
CA THR A 112 1.51 7.09 -16.95
C THR A 112 0.13 6.55 -16.54
N MET A 113 -0.02 5.22 -16.46
CA MET A 113 -1.26 4.62 -15.96
C MET A 113 -1.58 5.05 -14.54
N TRP A 114 -0.59 5.01 -13.65
CA TRP A 114 -0.76 5.43 -12.27
C TRP A 114 -1.22 6.88 -12.16
N LYS A 115 -0.59 7.80 -12.91
CA LYS A 115 -0.98 9.21 -12.95
C LYS A 115 -2.42 9.40 -13.45
N ALA A 116 -2.79 8.74 -14.54
CA ALA A 116 -4.14 8.81 -15.07
C ALA A 116 -5.19 8.33 -14.06
N LEU A 117 -4.98 7.16 -13.47
CA LEU A 117 -5.88 6.57 -12.47
C LEU A 117 -5.95 7.37 -11.15
N HIS A 118 -5.02 8.32 -10.93
CA HIS A 118 -5.04 9.25 -9.79
C HIS A 118 -5.45 10.68 -10.17
N GLY A 119 -5.88 10.91 -11.41
CA GLY A 119 -6.27 12.24 -11.88
C GLY A 119 -5.11 13.24 -11.96
N ILE A 120 -3.86 12.75 -12.03
CA ILE A 120 -2.66 13.57 -12.17
C ILE A 120 -2.31 13.68 -13.66
N GLN A 121 -3.10 14.45 -14.41
CA GLN A 121 -2.80 14.70 -15.81
C GLN A 121 -2.03 16.02 -15.94
N ARG A 122 -0.92 16.01 -16.70
CA ARG A 122 -0.30 17.23 -17.21
C ARG A 122 -0.78 17.45 -18.63
N GLU A 123 -1.11 18.68 -18.98
CA GLU A 123 -1.61 19.07 -20.30
C GLU A 123 -0.72 18.62 -21.48
N GLN A 124 0.52 18.21 -21.24
CA GLN A 124 1.51 17.81 -22.24
C GLN A 124 1.79 16.30 -22.32
N GLU A 125 1.20 15.47 -21.46
CA GLU A 125 1.40 14.02 -21.52
C GLU A 125 0.26 13.37 -22.31
N PRO A 126 0.53 12.67 -23.45
CA PRO A 126 -0.52 12.04 -24.23
C PRO A 126 -1.01 10.74 -23.56
N VAL A 127 -1.73 10.90 -22.45
CA VAL A 127 -2.30 9.77 -21.70
C VAL A 127 -3.21 8.93 -22.60
N ASP A 128 -3.99 9.59 -23.47
CA ASP A 128 -4.94 8.93 -24.37
C ASP A 128 -4.28 8.02 -25.39
N SER A 129 -3.03 8.30 -25.77
CA SER A 129 -2.28 7.51 -26.76
C SER A 129 -1.45 6.38 -26.14
N LEU A 130 -1.39 6.24 -24.81
CA LEU A 130 -0.53 5.25 -24.15
C LEU A 130 -0.72 3.83 -24.72
N LEU A 131 -1.95 3.41 -24.97
CA LEU A 131 -2.26 2.06 -25.44
C LEU A 131 -1.67 1.75 -26.83
N TRP A 132 -1.24 2.77 -27.55
CA TRP A 132 -0.67 2.69 -28.91
C TRP A 132 0.85 2.93 -28.94
N GLN A 133 1.49 3.10 -27.77
CA GLN A 133 2.91 3.37 -27.64
C GLN A 133 3.72 2.09 -27.40
N ASP A 134 4.99 2.11 -27.78
CA ASP A 134 5.92 0.98 -27.58
C ASP A 134 6.09 0.66 -26.09
N GLU A 135 6.00 1.65 -25.22
CA GLU A 135 6.06 1.49 -23.78
C GLU A 135 4.90 0.63 -23.24
N PHE A 136 3.71 0.68 -23.86
CA PHE A 136 2.62 -0.21 -23.49
C PHE A 136 2.87 -1.64 -23.98
N VAL A 137 3.62 -1.84 -25.05
CA VAL A 137 4.11 -3.17 -25.46
C VAL A 137 5.02 -3.74 -24.38
N ASP A 138 5.88 -2.95 -23.76
CA ASP A 138 6.74 -3.41 -22.66
C ASP A 138 5.95 -3.76 -21.39
N TYR A 139 4.88 -3.01 -21.12
CA TYR A 139 3.95 -3.33 -20.03
C TYR A 139 3.23 -4.66 -20.28
N THR A 140 2.73 -4.90 -21.47
CA THR A 140 2.09 -6.17 -21.83
C THR A 140 3.09 -7.31 -21.91
N PHE A 141 4.31 -7.05 -22.37
CA PHE A 141 5.40 -8.05 -22.39
C PHE A 141 5.78 -8.53 -20.97
N TYR A 142 5.86 -7.61 -20.00
CA TYR A 142 6.05 -7.99 -18.60
C TYR A 142 4.95 -8.94 -18.11
N ASN A 143 3.70 -8.63 -18.40
CA ASN A 143 2.56 -9.46 -18.03
C ASN A 143 2.61 -10.84 -18.70
N ARG A 144 3.07 -10.90 -19.96
CA ARG A 144 3.30 -12.17 -20.66
C ARG A 144 4.37 -13.02 -19.96
N LEU A 145 5.50 -12.42 -19.58
CA LEU A 145 6.54 -13.16 -18.84
C LEU A 145 6.02 -13.73 -17.51
N CYS A 146 5.20 -12.95 -16.78
CA CYS A 146 4.55 -13.44 -15.55
C CYS A 146 3.63 -14.62 -15.85
N SER A 147 2.79 -14.52 -16.87
CA SER A 147 1.87 -15.58 -17.30
C SER A 147 2.61 -16.85 -17.74
N GLU A 148 3.67 -16.72 -18.54
CA GLU A 148 4.52 -17.84 -18.97
C GLU A 148 5.14 -18.56 -17.76
N LEU A 149 5.69 -17.82 -16.79
CA LEU A 149 6.26 -18.40 -15.58
C LEU A 149 5.19 -19.09 -14.73
N VAL A 150 4.04 -18.47 -14.51
CA VAL A 150 2.92 -19.06 -13.76
C VAL A 150 2.42 -20.33 -14.44
N THR A 151 2.26 -20.31 -15.76
CA THR A 151 1.84 -21.49 -16.54
C THR A 151 2.86 -22.65 -16.42
N LYS A 152 4.16 -22.33 -16.38
CA LYS A 152 5.20 -23.33 -16.15
C LYS A 152 5.08 -23.94 -14.74
N LEU A 153 4.99 -23.08 -13.72
CA LEU A 153 4.88 -23.50 -12.33
C LEU A 153 3.59 -24.29 -12.08
N ASP A 154 2.50 -23.96 -12.76
CA ASP A 154 1.23 -24.68 -12.65
C ASP A 154 1.32 -26.13 -13.10
N LYS A 155 2.11 -26.42 -14.13
CA LYS A 155 2.37 -27.80 -14.58
C LYS A 155 3.12 -28.64 -13.54
N GLU A 156 3.91 -27.99 -12.69
CA GLU A 156 4.74 -28.66 -11.67
C GLU A 156 4.00 -28.77 -10.33
N THR A 157 3.20 -27.76 -9.98
CA THR A 157 2.57 -27.61 -8.65
C THR A 157 1.09 -27.93 -8.67
N ASP A 158 0.43 -27.76 -9.83
CA ASP A 158 -1.02 -27.93 -10.01
C ASP A 158 -1.81 -27.01 -9.04
N PHE A 159 -1.69 -25.70 -9.25
CA PHE A 159 -2.38 -24.69 -8.43
C PHE A 159 -3.90 -24.84 -8.52
N ASP A 160 -4.60 -24.46 -7.46
CA ASP A 160 -6.06 -24.45 -7.44
C ASP A 160 -6.64 -23.11 -7.93
N LEU A 161 -5.88 -22.00 -7.79
CA LEU A 161 -6.29 -20.66 -8.21
C LEU A 161 -5.09 -19.71 -8.41
N PHE A 162 -5.34 -18.62 -9.14
CA PHE A 162 -4.39 -17.54 -9.36
C PHE A 162 -4.90 -16.25 -8.71
N TYR A 163 -4.08 -15.63 -7.86
CA TYR A 163 -4.41 -14.40 -7.16
C TYR A 163 -3.49 -13.26 -7.60
N ILE A 164 -4.01 -12.38 -8.45
CA ILE A 164 -3.26 -11.36 -9.17
C ILE A 164 -3.55 -9.99 -8.54
N HIS A 165 -2.49 -9.22 -8.31
CA HIS A 165 -2.56 -7.97 -7.57
C HIS A 165 -2.21 -6.75 -8.42
N ASP A 166 -3.14 -5.79 -8.39
CA ASP A 166 -3.01 -4.41 -8.81
C ASP A 166 -2.81 -4.18 -10.33
N PHE A 167 -3.02 -2.94 -10.77
CA PHE A 167 -3.05 -2.55 -12.19
C PHE A 167 -1.80 -2.93 -12.98
N GLN A 168 -0.63 -3.04 -12.31
CA GLN A 168 0.62 -3.43 -12.95
C GLN A 168 0.55 -4.81 -13.62
N GLN A 169 -0.37 -5.66 -13.17
CA GLN A 169 -0.56 -7.01 -13.70
C GLN A 169 -1.98 -7.25 -14.23
N LEU A 170 -2.74 -6.20 -14.48
CA LEU A 170 -4.13 -6.31 -14.96
C LEU A 170 -4.27 -7.16 -16.24
N PRO A 171 -3.41 -7.08 -17.28
CA PRO A 171 -3.54 -7.91 -18.48
C PRO A 171 -3.16 -9.39 -18.30
N MET A 172 -2.58 -9.76 -17.16
CA MET A 172 -2.00 -11.10 -16.96
C MET A 172 -3.04 -12.22 -17.15
N ALA A 173 -4.25 -12.03 -16.65
CA ALA A 173 -5.32 -13.05 -16.77
C ALA A 173 -5.71 -13.35 -18.21
N HIS A 174 -5.65 -12.36 -19.09
CA HIS A 174 -5.90 -12.52 -20.53
C HIS A 174 -4.88 -13.45 -21.22
N MET A 175 -3.70 -13.58 -20.63
CA MET A 175 -2.60 -14.40 -21.14
C MET A 175 -2.50 -15.77 -20.45
N LEU A 176 -3.27 -15.98 -19.39
CA LEU A 176 -3.36 -17.25 -18.66
C LEU A 176 -4.46 -18.13 -19.27
N HIS A 177 -4.05 -19.07 -20.14
CA HIS A 177 -4.98 -20.00 -20.76
C HIS A 177 -5.29 -21.18 -19.82
N THR A 178 -6.21 -20.94 -18.87
CA THR A 178 -6.61 -21.91 -17.85
C THR A 178 -8.09 -21.75 -17.51
N LEU A 179 -8.71 -22.86 -17.06
CA LEU A 179 -10.07 -22.86 -16.50
C LEU A 179 -10.07 -22.69 -14.98
N LYS A 180 -8.89 -22.62 -14.34
CA LYS A 180 -8.77 -22.42 -12.91
C LYS A 180 -9.13 -20.99 -12.54
N PRO A 181 -9.72 -20.75 -11.35
CA PRO A 181 -10.14 -19.41 -10.94
C PRO A 181 -9.02 -18.37 -10.93
N LYS A 182 -9.33 -17.19 -11.45
CA LYS A 182 -8.47 -16.01 -11.48
C LYS A 182 -9.09 -14.91 -10.63
N VAL A 183 -8.48 -14.61 -9.50
CA VAL A 183 -8.88 -13.54 -8.58
C VAL A 183 -8.02 -12.32 -8.83
N PHE A 184 -8.63 -11.16 -8.91
CA PHE A 184 -7.92 -9.89 -9.02
C PHE A 184 -8.17 -8.99 -7.81
N ARG A 185 -7.10 -8.42 -7.25
CA ARG A 185 -7.21 -7.45 -6.17
C ARG A 185 -6.64 -6.10 -6.57
N TRP A 186 -7.50 -5.10 -6.57
CA TRP A 186 -7.17 -3.71 -6.86
C TRP A 186 -6.84 -2.95 -5.57
N HIS A 187 -5.64 -2.37 -5.47
CA HIS A 187 -5.16 -1.73 -4.24
C HIS A 187 -5.17 -0.21 -4.27
N ILE A 188 -5.08 0.39 -5.47
CA ILE A 188 -5.11 1.84 -5.62
C ILE A 188 -6.55 2.37 -5.65
N PRO A 189 -6.77 3.68 -5.59
CA PRO A 189 -8.11 4.23 -5.80
C PRO A 189 -8.68 3.77 -7.14
N PHE A 190 -9.98 3.53 -7.17
CA PHE A 190 -10.70 3.30 -8.42
C PHE A 190 -11.87 4.30 -8.53
N ASP A 191 -11.67 5.29 -9.40
CA ASP A 191 -12.69 6.27 -9.76
C ASP A 191 -12.89 6.22 -11.27
N GLU A 192 -14.08 5.79 -11.70
CA GLU A 192 -14.40 5.61 -13.11
C GLU A 192 -14.37 6.91 -13.90
N SER A 193 -14.55 8.05 -13.23
CA SER A 193 -14.48 9.37 -13.86
C SER A 193 -13.06 9.78 -14.24
N LEU A 194 -12.06 9.20 -13.60
CA LEU A 194 -10.63 9.46 -13.88
C LEU A 194 -10.08 8.56 -14.99
N VAL A 195 -10.80 7.51 -15.37
CA VAL A 195 -10.36 6.59 -16.43
C VAL A 195 -10.51 7.27 -17.79
N PRO A 196 -9.43 7.42 -18.57
CA PRO A 196 -9.52 7.97 -19.92
C PRO A 196 -10.52 7.19 -20.78
N GLU A 197 -11.35 7.90 -21.55
CA GLU A 197 -12.38 7.27 -22.36
C GLU A 197 -11.80 6.25 -23.36
N THR A 198 -10.65 6.57 -23.94
CA THR A 198 -9.91 5.69 -24.85
C THR A 198 -9.44 4.38 -24.22
N TRP A 199 -9.34 4.32 -22.88
CA TRP A 199 -8.91 3.12 -22.16
C TRP A 199 -10.05 2.22 -21.70
N ARG A 200 -11.30 2.74 -21.68
CA ARG A 200 -12.44 2.03 -21.06
C ARG A 200 -12.65 0.65 -21.64
N GLN A 201 -12.64 0.53 -22.97
CA GLN A 201 -12.85 -0.76 -23.63
C GLN A 201 -11.74 -1.76 -23.30
N SER A 202 -10.48 -1.34 -23.32
CA SER A 202 -9.33 -2.20 -23.02
C SER A 202 -9.32 -2.63 -21.56
N LEU A 203 -9.57 -1.71 -20.62
CA LEU A 203 -9.66 -2.05 -19.21
C LEU A 203 -10.83 -2.99 -18.92
N ALA A 204 -11.99 -2.75 -19.53
CA ALA A 204 -13.16 -3.62 -19.39
C ALA A 204 -12.85 -5.05 -19.91
N SER A 205 -12.14 -5.17 -21.05
CA SER A 205 -11.75 -6.48 -21.56
C SER A 205 -10.84 -7.23 -20.60
N TYR A 206 -9.87 -6.55 -19.98
CA TYR A 206 -9.00 -7.18 -18.98
C TYR A 206 -9.75 -7.56 -17.70
N PHE A 207 -10.64 -6.69 -17.20
CA PHE A 207 -11.45 -7.02 -16.02
C PHE A 207 -12.33 -8.26 -16.24
N ASN A 208 -12.89 -8.44 -17.44
CA ASN A 208 -13.76 -9.58 -17.76
C ASN A 208 -13.03 -10.93 -17.83
N GLU A 209 -11.70 -10.95 -17.79
CA GLU A 209 -10.90 -12.18 -17.71
C GLU A 209 -10.78 -12.74 -16.28
N TYR A 210 -11.25 -11.99 -15.28
CA TYR A 210 -11.20 -12.40 -13.88
C TYR A 210 -12.54 -12.94 -13.39
N ASP A 211 -12.51 -14.04 -12.65
CA ASP A 211 -13.70 -14.65 -12.06
C ASP A 211 -14.26 -13.80 -10.91
N VAL A 212 -13.38 -13.07 -10.21
CA VAL A 212 -13.79 -12.10 -9.20
C VAL A 212 -12.79 -10.94 -9.09
N ILE A 213 -13.31 -9.74 -8.85
CA ILE A 213 -12.51 -8.55 -8.54
C ILE A 213 -12.76 -8.14 -7.10
N ILE A 214 -11.67 -7.97 -6.33
CA ILE A 214 -11.68 -7.44 -4.97
C ILE A 214 -11.17 -6.00 -5.00
N VAL A 215 -11.94 -5.08 -4.44
CA VAL A 215 -11.53 -3.68 -4.23
C VAL A 215 -11.41 -3.36 -2.74
N SER A 216 -10.76 -2.25 -2.42
CA SER A 216 -10.40 -1.90 -1.04
C SER A 216 -11.57 -1.39 -0.19
N CYS A 217 -12.65 -0.89 -0.79
CA CYS A 217 -13.78 -0.31 -0.06
C CYS A 217 -15.06 -0.29 -0.91
N LYS A 218 -16.19 -0.03 -0.27
CA LYS A 218 -17.51 0.00 -0.89
C LYS A 218 -17.60 1.06 -1.99
N LYS A 219 -17.06 2.25 -1.75
CA LYS A 219 -17.01 3.34 -2.74
C LYS A 219 -16.37 2.90 -4.05
N TYR A 220 -15.27 2.13 -4.01
CA TYR A 220 -14.59 1.62 -5.21
C TYR A 220 -15.36 0.47 -5.87
N LEU A 221 -16.09 -0.32 -5.10
CA LEU A 221 -17.00 -1.31 -5.68
C LEU A 221 -18.14 -0.64 -6.47
N GLU A 222 -18.70 0.43 -5.94
CA GLU A 222 -19.72 1.22 -6.64
C GLU A 222 -19.17 1.89 -7.90
N SER A 223 -17.94 2.43 -7.82
CA SER A 223 -17.23 2.98 -8.98
C SER A 223 -16.97 1.94 -10.06
N LEU A 224 -16.55 0.73 -9.70
CA LEU A 224 -16.35 -0.37 -10.65
C LEU A 224 -17.65 -0.77 -11.36
N LYS A 225 -18.78 -0.74 -10.65
CA LYS A 225 -20.11 -0.97 -11.25
C LYS A 225 -20.50 0.14 -12.22
N ARG A 226 -20.27 1.42 -11.86
CA ARG A 226 -20.53 2.56 -12.77
C ARG A 226 -19.61 2.55 -13.98
N PHE A 227 -18.40 2.02 -13.84
CA PHE A 227 -17.50 1.77 -14.96
C PHE A 227 -18.08 0.80 -16.00
N GLY A 228 -19.04 -0.03 -15.60
CA GLY A 228 -19.73 -1.00 -16.46
C GLY A 228 -19.25 -2.44 -16.28
N TYR A 229 -18.47 -2.75 -15.21
CA TYR A 229 -18.14 -4.11 -14.90
C TYR A 229 -19.37 -4.89 -14.38
N THR A 230 -19.67 -6.00 -15.04
CA THR A 230 -20.87 -6.84 -14.73
C THR A 230 -20.51 -8.18 -14.09
N GLY A 231 -19.22 -8.51 -13.99
CA GLY A 231 -18.76 -9.73 -13.37
C GLY A 231 -18.88 -9.72 -11.83
N LYS A 232 -18.44 -10.77 -11.19
CA LYS A 232 -18.45 -10.88 -9.74
C LYS A 232 -17.41 -9.92 -9.13
N ALA A 233 -17.85 -9.04 -8.26
CA ALA A 233 -16.97 -8.15 -7.51
C ALA A 233 -17.43 -8.02 -6.07
N CYS A 234 -16.46 -7.81 -5.18
CA CYS A 234 -16.70 -7.52 -3.77
C CYS A 234 -15.67 -6.51 -3.24
N TYR A 235 -15.93 -5.99 -2.05
CA TYR A 235 -14.90 -5.25 -1.33
C TYR A 235 -14.45 -6.06 -0.10
N ILE A 236 -13.15 -6.04 0.14
CA ILE A 236 -12.54 -6.52 1.38
C ILE A 236 -11.61 -5.41 1.83
N TYR A 237 -11.89 -4.82 2.98
CA TYR A 237 -11.03 -3.78 3.54
C TYR A 237 -9.59 -4.29 3.66
N PRO A 238 -8.58 -3.50 3.28
CA PRO A 238 -7.20 -3.79 3.62
C PRO A 238 -7.04 -3.95 5.13
N TYR A 239 -6.15 -4.82 5.53
CA TYR A 239 -5.98 -5.23 6.91
C TYR A 239 -4.51 -5.27 7.31
N ILE A 240 -4.26 -5.21 8.59
CA ILE A 240 -2.94 -5.25 9.21
C ILE A 240 -2.89 -6.36 10.26
N ASP A 241 -1.69 -6.85 10.51
CA ASP A 241 -1.41 -7.68 11.67
C ASP A 241 -1.40 -6.76 12.89
N GLN A 242 -2.42 -6.86 13.74
CA GLN A 242 -2.58 -6.00 14.89
C GLN A 242 -1.62 -6.40 16.02
N ASP A 243 -1.18 -7.65 16.03
CA ASP A 243 -0.36 -8.20 17.11
C ASP A 243 1.08 -7.65 17.09
N ILE A 244 1.52 -7.07 15.98
CA ILE A 244 2.83 -6.40 15.88
C ILE A 244 2.82 -4.96 16.42
N TYR A 245 1.65 -4.38 16.70
CA TYR A 245 1.51 -3.02 17.24
C TYR A 245 1.42 -3.08 18.77
N GLU A 246 2.58 -3.17 19.40
CA GLU A 246 2.69 -3.16 20.87
C GLU A 246 2.73 -1.73 21.39
N ARG A 247 2.41 -1.55 22.67
CA ARG A 247 2.59 -0.27 23.33
C ARG A 247 4.08 -0.05 23.61
N PRO A 248 4.66 1.07 23.14
CA PRO A 248 6.05 1.36 23.40
C PRO A 248 6.30 1.61 24.89
N SER A 249 7.50 1.30 25.34
CA SER A 249 8.00 1.63 26.68
C SER A 249 8.18 3.14 26.84
N GLU A 250 8.21 3.61 28.08
CA GLU A 250 8.51 5.02 28.38
C GLU A 250 9.85 5.46 27.78
N SER A 251 10.89 4.60 27.84
CA SER A 251 12.19 4.90 27.26
C SER A 251 12.19 5.03 25.74
N GLU A 252 11.33 4.31 25.02
CA GLU A 252 11.17 4.45 23.57
C GLU A 252 10.46 5.77 23.23
N ILE A 253 9.48 6.17 24.03
CA ILE A 253 8.79 7.46 23.88
C ILE A 253 9.77 8.61 24.18
N GLU A 254 10.55 8.52 25.24
CA GLU A 254 11.58 9.52 25.57
C GLU A 254 12.66 9.61 24.47
N GLY A 255 13.12 8.45 23.95
CA GLY A 255 14.06 8.41 22.84
C GLY A 255 13.53 9.09 21.58
N PHE A 256 12.24 8.89 21.26
CA PHE A 256 11.54 9.58 20.17
C PHE A 256 11.49 11.11 20.45
N ASN A 257 11.08 11.52 21.65
CA ASN A 257 11.00 12.92 22.03
C ASN A 257 12.37 13.61 21.92
N GLN A 258 13.43 13.01 22.48
CA GLN A 258 14.79 13.55 22.42
C GLN A 258 15.31 13.67 20.99
N LYS A 259 15.10 12.64 20.17
CA LYS A 259 15.55 12.61 18.77
C LYS A 259 14.98 13.74 17.94
N PHE A 260 13.71 14.13 18.19
CA PHE A 260 12.99 15.10 17.40
C PHE A 260 12.77 16.45 18.10
N GLY A 261 13.38 16.67 19.27
CA GLY A 261 13.28 17.93 20.02
C GLY A 261 11.87 18.22 20.52
N ILE A 262 11.12 17.17 20.86
CA ILE A 262 9.74 17.25 21.36
C ILE A 262 9.81 17.39 22.88
N GLN A 263 9.16 18.43 23.43
CA GLN A 263 9.08 18.66 24.86
C GLN A 263 7.91 17.88 25.47
N GLU A 264 7.92 17.70 26.80
CA GLU A 264 6.88 16.95 27.50
C GLU A 264 5.49 17.57 27.33
N ASP A 265 5.41 18.89 27.33
CA ASP A 265 4.18 19.67 27.17
C ASP A 265 3.77 19.94 25.70
N ASP A 266 4.56 19.49 24.72
CA ASP A 266 4.20 19.61 23.31
C ASP A 266 2.98 18.73 22.98
N ARG A 267 2.05 19.30 22.23
CA ARG A 267 0.87 18.64 21.67
C ARG A 267 1.17 18.23 20.22
N ILE A 268 1.05 16.97 19.85
CA ILE A 268 1.52 16.48 18.56
C ILE A 268 0.35 16.14 17.63
N LEU A 269 0.31 16.80 16.47
CA LEU A 269 -0.41 16.34 15.29
C LEU A 269 0.51 15.45 14.46
N LEU A 270 0.10 14.23 14.13
CA LEU A 270 0.92 13.27 13.40
C LEU A 270 0.39 13.06 11.98
N VAL A 271 1.27 13.17 11.00
CA VAL A 271 1.03 12.79 9.60
C VAL A 271 2.01 11.68 9.23
N VAL A 272 1.50 10.51 8.86
CA VAL A 272 2.33 9.37 8.44
C VAL A 272 2.02 9.05 6.98
N ALA A 273 2.93 9.40 6.08
CA ALA A 273 2.78 9.14 4.65
C ALA A 273 4.13 9.28 3.92
N ARG A 274 4.29 8.56 2.80
CA ARG A 274 5.40 8.83 1.88
C ARG A 274 5.37 10.28 1.44
N LEU A 275 6.55 10.86 1.20
CA LEU A 275 6.66 12.21 0.64
C LEU A 275 6.23 12.22 -0.83
N ASP A 276 4.98 12.61 -1.05
CA ASP A 276 4.34 12.68 -2.37
C ASP A 276 3.22 13.73 -2.32
N PRO A 277 3.07 14.60 -3.33
CA PRO A 277 1.99 15.59 -3.38
C PRO A 277 0.59 15.01 -3.18
N MET A 278 0.34 13.80 -3.63
CA MET A 278 -0.95 13.13 -3.46
C MET A 278 -1.26 12.76 -2.01
N LYS A 279 -0.24 12.75 -1.15
CA LYS A 279 -0.40 12.49 0.29
C LYS A 279 -0.77 13.74 1.10
N GLY A 280 -0.77 14.93 0.46
CA GLY A 280 -1.37 16.13 1.01
C GLY A 280 -0.65 16.74 2.23
N GLN A 281 0.66 16.48 2.42
CA GLN A 281 1.41 17.09 3.52
C GLN A 281 1.32 18.63 3.50
N ASP A 282 1.24 19.23 2.31
CA ASP A 282 1.03 20.67 2.15
C ASP A 282 -0.31 21.13 2.71
N ARG A 283 -1.36 20.31 2.59
CA ARG A 283 -2.69 20.59 3.17
C ARG A 283 -2.65 20.53 4.69
N ALA A 284 -1.99 19.50 5.23
CA ALA A 284 -1.79 19.40 6.68
C ALA A 284 -1.03 20.60 7.23
N ILE A 285 0.05 21.04 6.56
CA ILE A 285 0.83 22.21 6.95
C ILE A 285 -0.02 23.50 6.90
N LYS A 286 -0.81 23.69 5.84
CA LYS A 286 -1.69 24.86 5.70
C LYS A 286 -2.77 24.91 6.79
N GLY A 287 -3.49 23.79 7.01
CA GLY A 287 -4.50 23.72 8.07
C GLY A 287 -3.90 23.88 9.47
N PHE A 288 -2.73 23.30 9.71
CA PHE A 288 -1.97 23.50 10.94
C PHE A 288 -1.60 24.96 11.17
N ALA A 289 -1.05 25.63 10.15
CA ALA A 289 -0.58 27.03 10.29
C ALA A 289 -1.71 28.02 10.61
N GLN A 290 -2.93 27.76 10.14
CA GLN A 290 -4.10 28.62 10.44
C GLN A 290 -4.45 28.62 11.93
N MET A 291 -4.20 27.51 12.62
CA MET A 291 -4.61 27.34 14.00
C MET A 291 -3.46 27.31 15.03
N ALA A 292 -2.23 27.15 14.59
CA ALA A 292 -1.07 27.01 15.48
C ALA A 292 -0.96 28.15 16.52
N ARG A 293 -1.36 29.39 16.15
CA ARG A 293 -1.35 30.51 17.06
C ARG A 293 -2.34 30.40 18.23
N ASN A 294 -3.42 29.61 18.06
CA ASN A 294 -4.46 29.42 19.07
C ASN A 294 -4.12 28.29 20.06
N PHE A 295 -3.13 27.46 19.72
CA PHE A 295 -2.72 26.30 20.50
C PHE A 295 -1.20 26.37 20.73
N PRO A 296 -0.74 27.07 21.81
CA PRO A 296 0.67 27.07 22.16
C PRO A 296 1.15 25.63 22.38
N ASN A 297 2.41 25.36 22.10
CA ASN A 297 3.03 24.04 22.19
C ASN A 297 2.47 22.98 21.19
N LEU A 298 1.70 23.42 20.18
CA LEU A 298 1.25 22.50 19.13
C LEU A 298 2.36 22.28 18.10
N LYS A 299 2.68 21.02 17.82
CA LYS A 299 3.65 20.63 16.81
C LYS A 299 3.02 19.72 15.77
N LEU A 300 3.42 19.90 14.52
CA LEU A 300 3.10 19.00 13.41
C LEU A 300 4.31 18.12 13.13
N VAL A 301 4.18 16.81 13.34
CA VAL A 301 5.21 15.82 13.03
C VAL A 301 4.84 15.11 11.74
N VAL A 302 5.68 15.26 10.71
CA VAL A 302 5.52 14.63 9.39
C VAL A 302 6.51 13.47 9.27
N VAL A 303 5.96 12.27 9.26
CA VAL A 303 6.72 11.01 9.17
C VAL A 303 6.65 10.47 7.74
N GLY A 304 7.77 10.06 7.22
CA GLY A 304 7.93 9.38 5.94
C GLY A 304 9.03 9.98 5.09
N ASN A 305 9.48 9.18 4.13
CA ASN A 305 10.47 9.57 3.14
C ASN A 305 9.96 9.28 1.72
N GLY A 306 10.84 9.20 0.73
CA GLY A 306 10.51 8.85 -0.64
C GLY A 306 9.98 7.42 -0.80
N SER A 307 9.68 7.06 -2.03
CA SER A 307 9.16 5.73 -2.36
C SER A 307 10.22 4.64 -2.10
N PHE A 308 9.84 3.58 -1.40
CA PHE A 308 10.65 2.38 -1.22
C PHE A 308 10.98 1.64 -2.55
N SER A 309 10.31 2.01 -3.64
CA SER A 309 10.54 1.40 -4.95
C SER A 309 11.74 1.97 -5.71
N SER A 310 12.42 2.97 -5.18
CA SER A 310 13.61 3.56 -5.80
C SER A 310 14.88 3.09 -5.08
N SER A 311 15.82 2.51 -5.83
CA SER A 311 17.21 2.39 -5.39
C SER A 311 17.75 3.75 -4.95
N LYS A 312 18.79 3.79 -4.11
CA LYS A 312 19.45 5.03 -3.64
C LYS A 312 19.82 6.02 -4.76
N GLN A 313 19.73 5.61 -6.03
CA GLN A 313 19.99 6.40 -7.23
C GLN A 313 18.76 6.60 -8.13
N GLY A 314 17.54 6.24 -7.69
CA GLY A 314 16.34 6.23 -8.53
C GLY A 314 15.58 7.56 -8.55
N ILE A 315 14.81 7.76 -9.62
CA ILE A 315 13.94 8.94 -9.88
C ILE A 315 12.99 9.24 -8.69
N GLY A 316 12.63 8.23 -7.89
CA GLY A 316 11.72 8.39 -6.74
C GLY A 316 12.29 9.22 -5.58
N LEU A 317 13.59 9.08 -5.26
CA LEU A 317 14.26 9.91 -4.24
C LEU A 317 14.30 11.37 -4.69
N SER A 318 14.64 11.64 -5.94
CA SER A 318 14.68 13.01 -6.45
C SER A 318 13.30 13.70 -6.44
N LYS A 319 12.21 12.97 -6.62
CA LYS A 319 10.84 13.51 -6.50
C LYS A 319 10.51 13.83 -5.03
N ALA A 320 10.84 12.93 -4.12
CA ALA A 320 10.59 13.13 -2.69
C ALA A 320 11.43 14.28 -2.11
N GLU A 321 12.69 14.39 -2.52
CA GLU A 321 13.56 15.49 -2.09
C GLU A 321 13.04 16.84 -2.59
N ARG A 322 12.60 16.93 -3.84
CA ARG A 322 11.97 18.14 -4.37
C ARG A 322 10.69 18.49 -3.61
N TRP A 323 9.86 17.49 -3.33
CA TRP A 323 8.64 17.71 -2.54
C TRP A 323 8.96 18.18 -1.13
N LEU A 324 9.90 17.55 -0.45
CA LEU A 324 10.36 17.98 0.88
C LEU A 324 10.88 19.41 0.86
N SER A 325 11.64 19.79 -0.16
CA SER A 325 12.13 21.19 -0.32
C SER A 325 10.96 22.17 -0.46
N GLN A 326 9.93 21.81 -1.24
CA GLN A 326 8.72 22.61 -1.38
C GLN A 326 7.93 22.74 -0.06
N LEU A 327 7.84 21.65 0.70
CA LEU A 327 7.18 21.65 2.01
C LEU A 327 7.93 22.53 3.02
N ARG A 328 9.26 22.46 3.07
CA ARG A 328 10.09 23.33 3.92
C ARG A 328 9.93 24.80 3.56
N GLU A 329 9.88 25.11 2.27
CA GLU A 329 9.61 26.49 1.81
C GLU A 329 8.20 26.95 2.19
N LEU A 330 7.20 26.07 2.10
CA LEU A 330 5.84 26.36 2.55
C LEU A 330 5.80 26.68 4.06
N VAL A 331 6.44 25.84 4.87
CA VAL A 331 6.57 26.02 6.34
C VAL A 331 7.16 27.41 6.66
N ARG A 332 8.26 27.77 5.97
CA ARG A 332 8.92 29.09 6.12
C ARG A 332 8.00 30.23 5.75
N ARG A 333 7.32 30.14 4.61
CA ARG A 333 6.38 31.20 4.16
C ARG A 333 5.21 31.40 5.13
N LEU A 334 4.80 30.34 5.83
CA LEU A 334 3.70 30.39 6.80
C LEU A 334 4.18 30.79 8.21
N GLY A 335 5.50 30.86 8.45
CA GLY A 335 6.10 31.25 9.73
C GLY A 335 5.84 30.24 10.85
N VAL A 336 5.92 28.95 10.53
CA VAL A 336 5.69 27.84 11.47
C VAL A 336 6.87 26.86 11.54
N GLU A 337 8.09 27.33 11.21
CA GLU A 337 9.30 26.49 11.15
C GLU A 337 9.59 25.77 12.47
N ASP A 338 9.43 26.48 13.58
CA ASP A 338 9.74 25.93 14.92
C ASP A 338 8.68 24.93 15.42
N CYS A 339 7.55 24.85 14.69
CA CYS A 339 6.40 24.02 15.04
C CYS A 339 6.23 22.79 14.13
N VAL A 340 7.01 22.66 13.03
CA VAL A 340 6.90 21.56 12.08
C VAL A 340 8.17 20.71 12.06
N VAL A 341 8.02 19.43 12.40
CA VAL A 341 9.11 18.45 12.45
C VAL A 341 8.98 17.50 11.27
N PHE A 342 9.98 17.44 10.40
CA PHE A 342 10.09 16.43 9.35
C PHE A 342 10.94 15.26 9.88
N ALA A 343 10.29 14.23 10.40
CA ALA A 343 10.95 13.11 11.08
C ALA A 343 11.63 12.11 10.11
N GLY A 344 11.32 12.18 8.80
CA GLY A 344 11.86 11.25 7.83
C GLY A 344 11.33 9.82 8.02
N HIS A 345 12.17 8.82 7.72
CA HIS A 345 11.84 7.41 7.95
C HIS A 345 12.02 7.07 9.42
N LEU A 346 11.02 6.42 9.99
CA LEU A 346 11.05 5.87 11.34
C LEU A 346 11.18 4.35 11.31
N THR A 347 11.88 3.79 12.25
CA THR A 347 11.81 2.35 12.56
C THR A 347 10.42 1.99 13.09
N HIS A 348 10.11 0.71 13.18
CA HIS A 348 8.81 0.27 13.70
C HIS A 348 8.57 0.76 15.14
N ALA A 349 9.55 0.61 16.02
CA ALA A 349 9.48 1.08 17.41
C ALA A 349 9.31 2.61 17.50
N GLU A 350 10.06 3.38 16.72
CA GLU A 350 9.89 4.84 16.67
C GLU A 350 8.51 5.26 16.14
N LEU A 351 7.94 4.53 15.17
CA LEU A 351 6.60 4.80 14.66
C LEU A 351 5.53 4.49 15.71
N GLN A 352 5.69 3.41 16.48
CA GLN A 352 4.84 3.09 17.62
C GLN A 352 4.90 4.20 18.67
N ALA A 353 6.13 4.67 19.01
CA ALA A 353 6.32 5.79 19.92
C ALA A 353 5.63 7.07 19.40
N ALA A 354 5.72 7.36 18.09
CA ALA A 354 5.03 8.49 17.49
C ALA A 354 3.50 8.39 17.63
N TYR A 355 2.92 7.21 17.38
CA TYR A 355 1.48 7.00 17.58
C TYR A 355 1.08 7.11 19.06
N GLU A 356 1.82 6.51 19.98
CA GLU A 356 1.50 6.62 21.41
C GLU A 356 1.61 8.07 21.90
N ARG A 357 2.62 8.81 21.44
CA ARG A 357 2.90 10.19 21.87
C ARG A 357 1.98 11.23 21.24
N CYS A 358 1.44 10.99 20.04
CA CYS A 358 0.61 11.99 19.37
C CYS A 358 -0.74 12.18 20.07
N GLU A 359 -1.30 13.37 19.92
CA GLU A 359 -2.65 13.69 20.38
C GLU A 359 -3.70 13.25 19.37
N LEU A 360 -3.44 13.48 18.08
CA LEU A 360 -4.28 13.02 16.99
C LEU A 360 -3.48 12.79 15.70
N THR A 361 -4.06 12.06 14.77
CA THR A 361 -3.46 11.85 13.44
C THR A 361 -4.30 12.48 12.35
N VAL A 362 -3.62 12.88 11.28
CA VAL A 362 -4.25 13.44 10.07
C VAL A 362 -3.87 12.61 8.85
N LEU A 363 -4.86 12.18 8.08
CA LEU A 363 -4.67 11.62 6.74
C LEU A 363 -5.13 12.65 5.69
N PRO A 364 -4.22 13.51 5.20
CA PRO A 364 -4.59 14.66 4.37
C PRO A 364 -4.57 14.36 2.86
N SER A 365 -4.57 13.08 2.48
CA SER A 365 -4.40 12.65 1.09
C SER A 365 -5.44 13.24 0.15
N VAL A 366 -5.00 13.65 -1.03
CA VAL A 366 -5.88 14.13 -2.12
C VAL A 366 -6.73 12.99 -2.65
N LEU A 367 -6.09 11.83 -2.81
CA LEU A 367 -6.72 10.58 -3.18
C LEU A 367 -5.91 9.43 -2.56
N GLU A 368 -6.58 8.47 -1.93
CA GLU A 368 -5.94 7.39 -1.19
C GLU A 368 -6.66 6.06 -1.42
N GLY A 369 -5.90 5.01 -1.75
CA GLY A 369 -6.45 3.67 -1.98
C GLY A 369 -7.22 3.13 -0.78
N PHE A 370 -6.66 3.30 0.41
CA PHE A 370 -7.37 3.00 1.65
C PHE A 370 -6.94 3.95 2.77
N GLY A 371 -5.72 3.85 3.29
CA GLY A 371 -5.22 4.65 4.40
C GLY A 371 -5.07 3.82 5.68
N LEU A 372 -4.25 2.76 5.62
CA LEU A 372 -3.98 1.87 6.77
C LEU A 372 -3.45 2.62 8.00
N VAL A 373 -2.78 3.76 7.81
CA VAL A 373 -2.30 4.61 8.90
C VAL A 373 -3.41 5.09 9.85
N VAL A 374 -4.66 5.16 9.37
CA VAL A 374 -5.83 5.44 10.22
C VAL A 374 -6.11 4.26 11.14
N ILE A 375 -6.01 3.04 10.60
CA ILE A 375 -6.19 1.82 11.39
C ILE A 375 -5.07 1.71 12.42
N GLU A 376 -3.81 1.95 12.02
CA GLU A 376 -2.66 2.00 12.92
C GLU A 376 -2.88 3.00 14.06
N SER A 377 -3.33 4.22 13.75
CA SER A 377 -3.67 5.24 14.75
C SER A 377 -4.76 4.78 15.73
N TRP A 378 -5.81 4.16 15.21
CA TRP A 378 -6.90 3.65 16.05
C TRP A 378 -6.47 2.52 17.00
N LEU A 379 -5.44 1.74 16.68
CA LEU A 379 -4.87 0.76 17.62
C LEU A 379 -4.33 1.43 18.89
N TYR A 380 -3.85 2.67 18.77
CA TYR A 380 -3.41 3.50 19.89
C TYR A 380 -4.52 4.40 20.44
N LYS A 381 -5.78 4.17 20.02
CA LYS A 381 -6.96 4.95 20.44
C LYS A 381 -6.82 6.45 20.15
N LYS A 382 -6.08 6.82 19.10
CA LYS A 382 -5.90 8.21 18.71
C LYS A 382 -7.04 8.67 17.82
N PRO A 383 -7.61 9.87 18.06
CA PRO A 383 -8.57 10.46 17.14
C PRO A 383 -7.94 10.70 15.79
N THR A 384 -8.72 10.53 14.74
CA THR A 384 -8.24 10.70 13.36
C THR A 384 -9.06 11.74 12.61
N ILE A 385 -8.37 12.59 11.84
CA ILE A 385 -8.97 13.52 10.89
C ILE A 385 -8.58 13.07 9.49
N VAL A 386 -9.56 12.71 8.68
CA VAL A 386 -9.35 11.94 7.45
C VAL A 386 -9.97 12.65 6.26
N SER A 387 -9.21 12.72 5.18
CA SER A 387 -9.73 13.17 3.89
C SER A 387 -10.93 12.32 3.44
N SER A 388 -12.02 12.95 3.03
CA SER A 388 -13.21 12.29 2.45
C SER A 388 -12.90 11.53 1.17
N MET A 389 -11.73 11.81 0.55
CA MET A 389 -11.27 11.13 -0.66
C MET A 389 -10.49 9.84 -0.39
N ALA A 390 -10.21 9.50 0.86
CA ALA A 390 -9.57 8.23 1.23
C ALA A 390 -10.55 7.06 1.24
N GLY A 391 -10.08 5.85 0.92
CA GLY A 391 -10.93 4.65 0.97
C GLY A 391 -11.40 4.30 2.38
N VAL A 392 -10.59 4.58 3.40
CA VAL A 392 -10.94 4.36 4.82
C VAL A 392 -12.09 5.26 5.30
N ALA A 393 -12.42 6.32 4.57
CA ALA A 393 -13.59 7.15 4.85
C ALA A 393 -14.90 6.35 4.88
N ASP A 394 -14.97 5.21 4.18
CA ASP A 394 -16.09 4.27 4.26
C ASP A 394 -16.36 3.72 5.67
N LEU A 395 -15.32 3.66 6.51
CA LEU A 395 -15.42 3.20 7.91
C LEU A 395 -15.71 4.33 8.88
N ILE A 396 -15.65 5.59 8.43
CA ILE A 396 -15.78 6.74 9.32
C ILE A 396 -17.21 7.25 9.33
N LYS A 397 -17.78 7.24 10.50
CA LYS A 397 -18.97 8.01 10.84
C LYS A 397 -18.51 9.33 11.46
N HIS A 398 -18.68 10.40 10.68
CA HIS A 398 -18.22 11.73 11.06
C HIS A 398 -18.76 12.16 12.43
N GLY A 399 -17.86 12.54 13.35
CA GLY A 399 -18.19 12.93 14.72
C GLY A 399 -18.38 11.76 15.70
N GLU A 400 -18.38 10.48 15.24
CA GLU A 400 -18.50 9.32 16.10
C GLU A 400 -17.16 8.59 16.32
N ASN A 401 -16.44 8.25 15.24
CA ASN A 401 -15.18 7.50 15.28
C ASN A 401 -14.04 8.15 14.49
N GLY A 402 -14.27 9.35 13.98
CA GLY A 402 -13.30 10.15 13.23
C GLY A 402 -13.96 11.39 12.69
N LEU A 403 -13.15 12.35 12.23
CA LEU A 403 -13.63 13.53 11.55
C LEU A 403 -13.24 13.47 10.07
N LEU A 404 -14.22 13.65 9.19
CA LEU A 404 -13.99 13.78 7.75
C LEU A 404 -13.83 15.23 7.38
N PHE A 405 -12.90 15.54 6.49
CA PHE A 405 -12.73 16.84 5.89
C PHE A 405 -12.64 16.76 4.36
N ASN A 406 -13.00 17.86 3.69
CA ASN A 406 -12.84 18.01 2.25
C ASN A 406 -11.41 18.47 1.91
N PRO A 407 -10.58 17.64 1.23
CA PRO A 407 -9.20 18.02 0.92
C PRO A 407 -9.07 19.17 -0.08
N ASN A 408 -10.16 19.58 -0.72
CA ASN A 408 -10.21 20.73 -1.64
C ASN A 408 -10.62 22.04 -0.93
N ASP A 409 -10.99 21.98 0.36
CA ASP A 409 -11.31 23.12 1.18
C ASP A 409 -10.21 23.31 2.25
N PRO A 410 -9.35 24.33 2.11
CA PRO A 410 -8.25 24.54 3.04
C PRO A 410 -8.70 24.85 4.48
N ASP A 411 -9.87 25.44 4.67
CA ASP A 411 -10.38 25.86 5.96
C ASP A 411 -11.04 24.70 6.72
N ASP A 412 -11.65 23.77 6.02
CA ASP A 412 -12.35 22.62 6.63
C ASP A 412 -11.40 21.75 7.48
N LEU A 413 -10.15 21.54 7.06
CA LEU A 413 -9.17 20.82 7.88
C LEU A 413 -8.86 21.57 9.17
N ALA A 414 -8.65 22.90 9.09
CA ALA A 414 -8.37 23.72 10.27
C ALA A 414 -9.53 23.69 11.27
N ASP A 415 -10.77 23.75 10.79
CA ASP A 415 -11.97 23.65 11.64
C ASP A 415 -12.05 22.29 12.36
N LYS A 416 -11.77 21.17 11.65
CA LYS A 416 -11.77 19.84 12.27
C LYS A 416 -10.65 19.67 13.29
N LEU A 417 -9.46 20.21 12.99
CA LEU A 417 -8.35 20.25 13.94
C LEU A 417 -8.73 21.04 15.19
N SER A 418 -9.26 22.26 15.01
CA SER A 418 -9.70 23.10 16.13
C SER A 418 -10.75 22.41 16.99
N ALA A 419 -11.75 21.79 16.38
CA ALA A 419 -12.81 21.06 17.08
C ALA A 419 -12.25 19.91 17.93
N ALA A 420 -11.35 19.11 17.38
CA ALA A 420 -10.77 17.97 18.11
C ALA A 420 -9.84 18.43 19.25
N LEU A 421 -9.00 19.44 19.01
CA LEU A 421 -8.03 19.96 19.99
C LEU A 421 -8.67 20.76 21.14
N SER A 422 -9.83 21.39 20.89
CA SER A 422 -10.55 22.15 21.89
C SER A 422 -11.50 21.31 22.75
N ASN A 423 -11.80 20.08 22.34
CA ASN A 423 -12.76 19.22 23.01
C ASN A 423 -12.17 17.82 23.27
N GLN A 424 -11.55 17.67 24.43
CA GLN A 424 -10.91 16.42 24.85
C GLN A 424 -11.90 15.24 24.95
N ASN A 425 -13.16 15.50 25.35
CA ASN A 425 -14.18 14.43 25.41
C ASN A 425 -14.50 13.92 23.99
N LEU A 426 -14.64 14.83 23.03
CA LEU A 426 -14.81 14.45 21.63
C LEU A 426 -13.61 13.65 21.13
N ALA A 427 -12.39 14.17 21.33
CA ALA A 427 -11.17 13.51 20.90
C ALA A 427 -11.04 12.08 21.46
N SER A 428 -11.28 11.91 22.77
CA SER A 428 -11.26 10.60 23.42
C SER A 428 -12.33 9.66 22.85
N ALA A 429 -13.56 10.12 22.67
CA ALA A 429 -14.63 9.33 22.09
C ALA A 429 -14.32 8.87 20.65
N LEU A 430 -13.76 9.76 19.82
CA LEU A 430 -13.34 9.44 18.46
C LEU A 430 -12.28 8.33 18.44
N GLY A 431 -11.28 8.40 19.31
CA GLY A 431 -10.22 7.41 19.42
C GLY A 431 -10.73 6.04 19.90
N GLU A 432 -11.53 6.01 20.97
CA GLU A 432 -12.10 4.77 21.51
C GLU A 432 -13.03 4.07 20.50
N ASN A 433 -13.91 4.82 19.87
CA ASN A 433 -14.81 4.27 18.84
C ASN A 433 -14.02 3.84 17.60
N GLY A 434 -12.97 4.58 17.22
CA GLY A 434 -12.06 4.19 16.15
C GLY A 434 -11.38 2.85 16.43
N TYR A 435 -10.90 2.64 17.67
CA TYR A 435 -10.33 1.37 18.10
C TYR A 435 -11.31 0.20 17.95
N ILE A 436 -12.58 0.39 18.26
CA ILE A 436 -13.61 -0.64 18.04
C ILE A 436 -13.76 -0.97 16.56
N VAL A 437 -13.77 0.06 15.70
CA VAL A 437 -13.93 -0.07 14.24
C VAL A 437 -12.69 -0.70 13.60
N SER A 438 -11.48 -0.45 14.14
CA SER A 438 -10.22 -1.00 13.60
C SER A 438 -10.23 -2.53 13.47
N ARG A 439 -11.01 -3.22 14.31
CA ARG A 439 -11.18 -4.68 14.26
C ARG A 439 -11.71 -5.18 12.92
N GLN A 440 -12.37 -4.31 12.13
CA GLN A 440 -12.81 -4.66 10.78
C GLN A 440 -11.64 -4.83 9.81
N CYS A 441 -10.49 -4.24 10.13
CA CYS A 441 -9.26 -4.31 9.36
C CYS A 441 -8.18 -5.18 10.05
N SER A 442 -8.58 -6.15 10.88
CA SER A 442 -7.65 -7.11 11.48
C SER A 442 -7.24 -8.19 10.48
N LEU A 443 -5.99 -8.67 10.59
CA LEU A 443 -5.47 -9.78 9.78
C LEU A 443 -6.41 -11.00 9.83
N GLY A 444 -6.85 -11.41 11.01
CA GLY A 444 -7.73 -12.56 11.16
C GLY A 444 -9.04 -12.43 10.40
N ARG A 445 -9.67 -11.24 10.40
CA ARG A 445 -10.89 -10.98 9.63
C ARG A 445 -10.65 -10.94 8.14
N GLY A 446 -9.58 -10.27 7.71
CA GLY A 446 -9.19 -10.20 6.30
C GLY A 446 -8.90 -11.58 5.72
N VAL A 447 -8.06 -12.36 6.41
CA VAL A 447 -7.72 -13.75 6.03
C VAL A 447 -8.97 -14.62 5.92
N LYS A 448 -9.87 -14.55 6.91
CA LYS A 448 -11.13 -15.31 6.86
C LYS A 448 -11.98 -14.95 5.63
N SER A 449 -12.09 -13.66 5.31
CA SER A 449 -12.88 -13.21 4.16
C SER A 449 -12.27 -13.66 2.83
N GLU A 450 -10.95 -13.55 2.69
CA GLU A 450 -10.27 -13.98 1.47
C GLU A 450 -10.24 -15.49 1.32
N ALA A 451 -9.97 -16.22 2.40
CA ALA A 451 -10.00 -17.68 2.39
C ALA A 451 -11.37 -18.23 1.99
N GLN A 452 -12.45 -17.66 2.56
CA GLN A 452 -13.81 -18.06 2.20
C GLN A 452 -14.09 -17.82 0.71
N LEU A 453 -13.70 -16.64 0.20
CA LEU A 453 -13.87 -16.31 -1.22
C LEU A 453 -13.11 -17.31 -2.12
N MET A 454 -11.86 -17.65 -1.79
CA MET A 454 -11.06 -18.59 -2.55
C MET A 454 -11.66 -20.00 -2.52
N LEU A 455 -12.10 -20.46 -1.35
CA LEU A 455 -12.77 -21.76 -1.19
C LEU A 455 -14.07 -21.85 -2.01
N ASP A 456 -14.87 -20.78 -1.98
CA ASP A 456 -16.13 -20.70 -2.74
C ASP A 456 -15.91 -20.73 -4.26
N LEU A 457 -14.78 -20.22 -4.74
CA LEU A 457 -14.42 -20.21 -6.16
C LEU A 457 -13.90 -21.56 -6.65
N VAL A 458 -13.08 -22.22 -5.84
CA VAL A 458 -12.53 -23.54 -6.20
C VAL A 458 -13.61 -24.62 -6.10
N GLY A 459 -14.60 -24.41 -5.23
CA GLY A 459 -15.69 -25.37 -5.00
C GLY A 459 -15.23 -26.60 -4.21
N PRO A 460 -16.16 -27.47 -3.78
CA PRO A 460 -15.81 -28.78 -3.26
C PRO A 460 -15.20 -29.58 -4.40
N SER A 461 -14.02 -30.16 -4.17
CA SER A 461 -13.38 -31.07 -5.11
C SER A 461 -14.41 -32.12 -5.49
N GLY A 462 -14.79 -32.18 -6.78
CA GLY A 462 -15.66 -33.21 -7.28
C GLY A 462 -15.09 -34.56 -6.88
N GLY A 463 -15.81 -35.29 -6.02
CA GLY A 463 -15.53 -36.64 -5.66
C GLY A 463 -15.75 -37.59 -6.85
#